data_e9a8c734fd6b5d9bed68f506c8783d50
#
_entry.id   e9a8c734fd6b5d9bed68f506c8783d50
#
_cell.length_a   1.000
_cell.length_b   1.000
_cell.length_c   1.000
_cell.angle_alpha   90.00
_cell.angle_beta   90.00
_cell.angle_gamma   90.00
#
_symmetry.space_group_name_H-M   'P 1'
#
loop_
_entity.id
_entity.type
_entity.pdbx_description
1 polymer ?
#
loop_
_entity_poly.entity_id
_entity_poly.type
_entity_poly.pdbx_seq_one_letter_code
_entity_poly.pdbx_strand_id
1 'polypeptide(L)'
;MKNQVRFCELKQKDVINRCDCKRLGKVCDLIFDECSGRICSIVVPGPFRLCGFLGPDQEYVIPWNKICQIGPDIILVEICAEDVLTQRKIWH
;
A
#
# COMPACT_ATOMS: atom_id res chain seq x y z
N MET A 1 -17.88 8.02 -18.98
CA MET A 1 -17.69 7.48 -17.65
C MET A 1 -16.34 6.83 -17.50
N LYS A 2 -15.70 7.18 -16.46
CA LYS A 2 -14.36 6.71 -16.32
C LYS A 2 -14.17 5.81 -15.14
N ASN A 3 -13.56 4.67 -15.39
CA ASN A 3 -13.20 3.76 -14.33
C ASN A 3 -11.70 3.68 -14.17
N GLN A 4 -11.02 4.70 -14.63
CA GLN A 4 -9.58 4.70 -14.65
C GLN A 4 -9.05 5.69 -13.63
N VAL A 5 -7.95 5.32 -13.00
CA VAL A 5 -7.30 6.15 -12.00
C VAL A 5 -5.82 6.21 -12.36
N ARG A 6 -5.27 7.40 -12.33
CA ARG A 6 -3.84 7.55 -12.56
C ARG A 6 -3.08 7.25 -11.28
N PHE A 7 -1.85 6.78 -11.42
CA PHE A 7 -1.03 6.48 -10.27
C PHE A 7 -0.83 7.72 -9.40
N CYS A 8 -0.67 8.88 -10.01
CA CYS A 8 -0.49 10.09 -9.22
C CYS A 8 -1.72 10.42 -8.38
N GLU A 9 -2.90 10.04 -8.85
CA GLU A 9 -4.12 10.20 -8.08
C GLU A 9 -4.20 9.15 -6.97
N LEU A 10 -3.80 7.94 -7.31
CA LEU A 10 -3.81 6.85 -6.35
C LEU A 10 -2.93 7.16 -5.15
N LYS A 11 -1.79 7.78 -5.40
CA LYS A 11 -0.83 8.10 -4.35
C LYS A 11 -1.35 9.15 -3.38
N GLN A 12 -2.38 9.88 -3.76
CA GLN A 12 -2.91 10.92 -2.90
C GLN A 12 -4.04 10.44 -2.01
N LYS A 13 -4.48 9.20 -2.21
CA LYS A 13 -5.58 8.66 -1.44
C LYS A 13 -5.04 7.99 -0.18
N ASP A 14 -5.83 8.06 0.88
CA ASP A 14 -5.46 7.38 2.12
C ASP A 14 -5.89 5.93 2.07
N VAL A 15 -5.02 5.05 2.49
CA VAL A 15 -5.33 3.63 2.56
C VAL A 15 -5.88 3.35 3.94
N ILE A 16 -7.10 2.87 4.00
CA ILE A 16 -7.81 2.59 5.24
C ILE A 16 -8.07 1.10 5.33
N ASN A 17 -7.71 0.52 6.43
CA ASN A 17 -7.99 -0.89 6.66
C ASN A 17 -9.40 -1.02 7.20
N ARG A 18 -10.22 -1.73 6.45
CA ARG A 18 -11.61 -1.89 6.78
C ARG A 18 -11.84 -2.67 8.08
N CYS A 19 -10.94 -3.58 8.40
CA CYS A 19 -11.13 -4.45 9.56
C CYS A 19 -11.05 -3.68 10.87
N ASP A 20 -10.16 -2.71 10.97
CA ASP A 20 -9.97 -1.98 12.21
C ASP A 20 -10.11 -0.48 12.03
N CYS A 21 -10.50 -0.06 10.83
CA CYS A 21 -10.72 1.35 10.49
C CYS A 21 -9.47 2.21 10.66
N LYS A 22 -8.31 1.61 10.62
CA LYS A 22 -7.07 2.35 10.78
C LYS A 22 -6.57 2.86 9.45
N ARG A 23 -6.06 4.06 9.48
CA ARG A 23 -5.41 4.64 8.33
C ARG A 23 -3.98 4.13 8.28
N LEU A 24 -3.62 3.50 7.17
CA LEU A 24 -2.28 2.96 7.03
C LEU A 24 -1.31 3.96 6.43
N GLY A 25 -1.81 4.86 5.61
CA GLY A 25 -0.97 5.84 4.96
C GLY A 25 -1.32 5.98 3.50
N LYS A 26 -0.37 6.47 2.72
CA LYS A 26 -0.59 6.66 1.30
C LYS A 26 0.29 5.69 0.52
N VAL A 27 -0.18 5.34 -0.66
CA VAL A 27 0.57 4.44 -1.54
C VAL A 27 1.85 5.14 -1.98
N CYS A 28 2.97 4.47 -1.84
CA CYS A 28 4.24 5.02 -2.29
C CYS A 28 4.81 4.25 -3.48
N ASP A 29 4.30 3.06 -3.75
CA ASP A 29 4.85 2.27 -4.83
C ASP A 29 3.84 1.22 -5.26
N LEU A 30 4.10 0.61 -6.39
CA LEU A 30 3.31 -0.50 -6.91
C LEU A 30 4.25 -1.64 -7.26
N ILE A 31 3.76 -2.85 -7.07
CA ILE A 31 4.47 -4.03 -7.52
C ILE A 31 3.61 -4.67 -8.60
N PHE A 32 4.19 -4.90 -9.76
CA PHE A 32 3.43 -5.53 -10.83
C PHE A 32 4.28 -6.54 -11.55
N ASP A 33 3.57 -7.44 -12.22
CA ASP A 33 4.19 -8.51 -12.96
C ASP A 33 4.63 -7.98 -14.31
N GLU A 34 5.92 -8.04 -14.58
CA GLU A 34 6.44 -7.45 -15.81
C GLU A 34 6.02 -8.25 -17.05
N CYS A 35 5.68 -9.51 -16.87
CA CYS A 35 5.26 -10.33 -18.02
C CYS A 35 3.84 -10.00 -18.45
N SER A 36 2.93 -9.88 -17.49
CA SER A 36 1.52 -9.65 -17.80
C SER A 36 1.13 -8.19 -17.69
N GLY A 37 1.92 -7.40 -17.00
CA GLY A 37 1.60 -6.01 -16.76
C GLY A 37 0.55 -5.81 -15.67
N ARG A 38 0.21 -6.86 -14.94
CA ARG A 38 -0.81 -6.76 -13.91
C ARG A 38 -0.21 -6.28 -12.61
N ILE A 39 -1.00 -5.51 -11.87
CA ILE A 39 -0.59 -5.04 -10.56
C ILE A 39 -0.76 -6.16 -9.57
N CYS A 40 0.32 -6.47 -8.85
CA CYS A 40 0.31 -7.51 -7.83
C CYS A 40 -0.04 -6.97 -6.46
N SER A 41 0.51 -5.81 -6.13
CA SER A 41 0.35 -5.25 -4.79
C SER A 41 0.54 -3.76 -4.82
N ILE A 42 0.02 -3.10 -3.79
CA ILE A 42 0.36 -1.71 -3.52
C ILE A 42 1.26 -1.68 -2.30
N VAL A 43 2.12 -0.68 -2.23
CA VAL A 43 3.08 -0.55 -1.13
C VAL A 43 2.79 0.74 -0.39
N VAL A 44 2.65 0.63 0.93
CA VAL A 44 2.40 1.77 1.80
C VAL A 44 3.51 1.77 2.83
N PRO A 45 4.12 2.93 3.13
CA PRO A 45 5.18 2.96 4.14
C PRO A 45 4.68 2.43 5.47
N GLY A 46 5.52 1.67 6.14
CA GLY A 46 5.16 1.10 7.42
C GLY A 46 5.18 2.13 8.52
N PRO A 47 4.93 1.68 9.74
CA PRO A 47 4.89 2.60 10.87
C PRO A 47 6.23 3.30 11.03
N PHE A 48 6.15 4.61 11.24
CA PHE A 48 7.35 5.38 11.46
C PHE A 48 7.84 5.19 12.87
N ARG A 49 9.14 5.07 13.03
CA ARG A 49 9.70 4.93 14.34
C ARG A 49 10.57 6.11 14.67
N LEU A 50 10.64 6.39 15.96
CA LEU A 50 11.47 7.50 16.42
C LEU A 50 12.89 7.33 15.99
N CYS A 51 13.36 6.11 16.04
CA CYS A 51 14.72 5.82 15.66
C CYS A 51 14.76 5.18 14.29
N GLY A 52 13.90 5.61 13.43
CA GLY A 52 13.77 4.97 12.14
C GLY A 52 15.05 4.90 11.36
N PHE A 53 15.91 5.85 11.57
CA PHE A 53 17.17 5.83 10.84
C PHE A 53 18.11 4.72 11.30
N LEU A 54 17.84 4.14 12.45
CA LEU A 54 18.64 3.04 12.95
C LEU A 54 18.06 1.68 12.64
N GLY A 55 16.77 1.62 12.43
CA GLY A 55 16.12 0.36 12.18
C GLY A 55 15.87 0.13 10.72
N PRO A 56 15.52 -1.08 10.35
CA PRO A 56 15.16 -1.35 8.98
C PRO A 56 13.83 -0.67 8.64
N ASP A 57 13.74 -0.23 7.42
CA ASP A 57 12.49 0.33 6.93
C ASP A 57 11.47 -0.77 6.81
N GLN A 58 10.25 -0.45 7.16
CA GLN A 58 9.14 -1.39 7.02
C GLN A 58 8.13 -0.81 6.05
N GLU A 59 7.39 -1.69 5.43
CA GLU A 59 6.36 -1.26 4.52
C GLU A 59 5.25 -2.30 4.51
N TYR A 60 4.04 -1.84 4.22
CA TYR A 60 2.91 -2.73 4.02
C TYR A 60 2.85 -3.07 2.54
N VAL A 61 2.96 -4.34 2.22
CA VAL A 61 2.80 -4.82 0.85
C VAL A 61 1.44 -5.47 0.78
N ILE A 62 0.48 -4.75 0.24
CA ILE A 62 -0.91 -5.16 0.26
C ILE A 62 -1.28 -5.76 -1.08
N PRO A 63 -1.65 -7.03 -1.11
CA PRO A 63 -2.02 -7.68 -2.38
C PRO A 63 -3.19 -6.95 -3.03
N TRP A 64 -3.15 -6.88 -4.33
CA TRP A 64 -4.18 -6.16 -5.09
C TRP A 64 -5.57 -6.71 -4.82
N ASN A 65 -5.68 -8.03 -4.62
CA ASN A 65 -6.98 -8.64 -4.38
C ASN A 65 -7.54 -8.37 -3.00
N LYS A 66 -6.79 -7.67 -2.16
CA LYS A 66 -7.29 -7.26 -0.85
C LYS A 66 -7.86 -5.85 -0.87
N ILE A 67 -7.82 -5.20 -1.99
CA ILE A 67 -8.43 -3.89 -2.14
C ILE A 67 -9.91 -4.10 -2.34
N CYS A 68 -10.72 -3.53 -1.44
CA CYS A 68 -12.17 -3.66 -1.51
C CYS A 68 -12.77 -2.62 -2.42
N GLN A 69 -12.23 -1.41 -2.35
CA GLN A 69 -12.82 -0.31 -3.11
C GLN A 69 -11.83 0.84 -3.20
N ILE A 70 -11.81 1.48 -4.35
CA ILE A 70 -11.02 2.68 -4.54
C ILE A 70 -12.03 3.83 -4.68
N GLY A 71 -12.04 4.69 -3.68
CA GLY A 71 -12.94 5.83 -3.69
C GLY A 71 -12.22 7.09 -4.14
N PRO A 72 -12.92 8.21 -4.08
CA PRO A 72 -12.30 9.48 -4.50
C PRO A 72 -11.12 9.88 -3.62
N ASP A 73 -11.20 9.62 -2.34
CA ASP A 73 -10.17 10.07 -1.41
C ASP A 73 -9.51 8.94 -0.63
N ILE A 74 -10.05 7.75 -0.70
CA ILE A 74 -9.52 6.63 0.08
C ILE A 74 -9.43 5.38 -0.76
N ILE A 75 -8.59 4.48 -0.30
CA ILE A 75 -8.50 3.11 -0.81
C ILE A 75 -8.83 2.21 0.37
N LEU A 76 -9.90 1.46 0.25
CA LEU A 76 -10.34 0.60 1.32
C LEU A 76 -9.80 -0.80 1.11
N VAL A 77 -9.07 -1.30 2.09
CA VAL A 77 -8.48 -2.63 2.00
C VAL A 77 -8.94 -3.47 3.18
N GLU A 78 -8.82 -4.77 3.04
CA GLU A 78 -9.20 -5.69 4.11
C GLU A 78 -8.05 -6.65 4.34
N ILE A 79 -7.25 -6.35 5.34
CA ILE A 79 -6.03 -7.10 5.63
C ILE A 79 -5.83 -7.23 7.12
N CYS A 80 -4.99 -8.17 7.49
CA CYS A 80 -4.41 -8.18 8.81
C CYS A 80 -3.06 -7.47 8.67
N ALA A 81 -2.94 -6.30 9.27
CA ALA A 81 -1.79 -5.45 9.02
C ALA A 81 -0.46 -6.14 9.30
N GLU A 82 -0.46 -6.97 10.33
CA GLU A 82 0.78 -7.66 10.69
C GLU A 82 1.23 -8.64 9.64
N ASP A 83 0.27 -9.22 8.92
CA ASP A 83 0.61 -10.22 7.92
C ASP A 83 1.22 -9.62 6.67
N VAL A 84 0.94 -8.35 6.41
CA VAL A 84 1.44 -7.71 5.19
C VAL A 84 2.58 -6.74 5.46
N LEU A 85 2.97 -6.61 6.73
CA LEU A 85 4.08 -5.73 7.09
C LEU A 85 5.38 -6.47 6.81
N THR A 86 6.21 -5.89 5.97
CA THR A 86 7.47 -6.50 5.61
C THR A 86 8.59 -5.51 5.78
N GLN A 87 9.78 -6.03 5.90
CA GLN A 87 10.96 -5.20 5.91
C GLN A 87 11.32 -4.86 4.48
N ARG A 88 11.60 -3.60 4.27
CA ARG A 88 12.04 -3.16 2.97
C ARG A 88 13.44 -3.67 2.74
N LYS A 89 13.64 -4.32 1.62
CA LYS A 89 14.96 -4.80 1.26
C LYS A 89 15.72 -3.73 0.53
N ILE A 90 16.97 -3.61 0.86
CA ILE A 90 17.84 -2.68 0.21
C ILE A 90 18.75 -3.46 -0.71
N TRP A 91 18.69 -3.14 -1.97
CA TRP A 91 19.48 -3.82 -2.98
C TRP A 91 20.64 -2.95 -3.43
N HIS A 92 21.72 -3.58 -3.70
CA HIS A 92 22.92 -2.89 -4.13
C HIS A 92 23.41 -3.37 -5.45
#